data_32aa6dc2b4cf32107597a30c38777252
#
_entry.id   32aa6dc2b4cf32107597a30c38777252
#
_cell.length_a   1.000
_cell.length_b   1.000
_cell.length_c   1.000
_cell.angle_alpha   90.00
_cell.angle_beta   90.00
_cell.angle_gamma   90.00
#
_symmetry.space_group_name_H-M   'P 1'
#
loop_
_entity.id
_entity.type
_entity.pdbx_description
1 polymer ?
#
loop_
_entity_poly.entity_id
_entity_poly.type
_entity_poly.pdbx_seq_one_letter_code
_entity_poly.pdbx_strand_id
1 'polypeptide(L)'
;GSTGPTSINPDTGKPYGPDFPVVTVRDWVKSQLQLMDRLAIKKWAAVVGGSLGGMQVQRWAISYPDRVANAVCIASAPKLSAQNIAFNEVARYSITSDPNFHAGRYLEHNTYPKQGLMLARMVGHITYLSDSAMRAKFGNAGSQLENTTRGNLGRDLRSGTLSFGLNVDFEVESYLHYQGERFSSNFDANSYLLMTKALDYFDPSVDYGNDLSKAFAGGDCKFLLVSFSTDWRFPPERSRELVETLLKAGREVTYLEVEADQGHDAFLMPIPRYINAMRGFLDNAYKELVCDAS
;
A
#
# COMPACT_ATOMS: atom_id res chain seq x y z
N GLY A 1 -13.83 -12.66 -4.18
CA GLY A 1 -12.54 -12.54 -4.04
C GLY A 1 -11.61 -13.47 -4.77
N SER A 2 -10.35 -13.13 -4.67
CA SER A 2 -9.27 -13.97 -5.18
C SER A 2 -9.01 -15.15 -4.23
N THR A 3 -8.39 -16.21 -4.74
CA THR A 3 -7.88 -17.30 -3.91
C THR A 3 -6.80 -16.79 -2.96
N GLY A 4 -6.87 -17.19 -1.71
CA GLY A 4 -5.96 -16.76 -0.65
C GLY A 4 -5.88 -17.77 0.48
N PRO A 5 -5.19 -17.46 1.60
CA PRO A 5 -5.01 -18.37 2.72
C PRO A 5 -6.32 -18.94 3.33
N THR A 6 -7.41 -18.19 3.25
CA THR A 6 -8.73 -18.66 3.72
C THR A 6 -9.49 -19.53 2.73
N SER A 7 -9.00 -19.65 1.50
CA SER A 7 -9.61 -20.51 0.47
C SER A 7 -9.38 -21.96 0.80
N ILE A 8 -10.33 -22.82 0.36
CA ILE A 8 -10.20 -24.26 0.54
C ILE A 8 -9.15 -24.81 -0.41
N ASN A 9 -8.19 -25.54 0.12
CA ASN A 9 -7.23 -26.31 -0.65
C ASN A 9 -7.94 -27.56 -1.21
N PRO A 10 -7.99 -27.75 -2.54
CA PRO A 10 -8.69 -28.86 -3.15
C PRO A 10 -8.10 -30.23 -2.79
N ASP A 11 -6.81 -30.29 -2.47
CA ASP A 11 -6.13 -31.55 -2.14
C ASP A 11 -6.45 -32.04 -0.72
N THR A 12 -6.74 -31.11 0.20
CA THR A 12 -6.96 -31.45 1.61
C THR A 12 -8.41 -31.25 2.09
N GLY A 13 -9.21 -30.47 1.34
CA GLY A 13 -10.56 -30.08 1.72
C GLY A 13 -10.61 -29.09 2.89
N LYS A 14 -9.46 -28.51 3.32
CA LYS A 14 -9.35 -27.54 4.41
C LYS A 14 -8.83 -26.19 3.89
N PRO A 15 -9.01 -25.08 4.62
CA PRO A 15 -8.36 -23.84 4.26
C PRO A 15 -6.84 -24.01 4.13
N TYR A 16 -6.23 -23.29 3.19
CA TYR A 16 -4.78 -23.30 3.03
C TYR A 16 -4.04 -22.83 4.31
N GLY A 17 -4.58 -21.81 4.97
CA GLY A 17 -3.91 -21.22 6.15
C GLY A 17 -2.47 -20.79 5.86
N PRO A 18 -1.51 -21.18 6.71
CA PRO A 18 -0.08 -20.87 6.52
C PRO A 18 0.57 -21.65 5.36
N ASP A 19 -0.08 -22.70 4.87
CA ASP A 19 0.42 -23.52 3.76
C ASP A 19 0.05 -22.93 2.39
N PHE A 20 -0.60 -21.75 2.35
CA PHE A 20 -0.87 -21.05 1.09
C PHE A 20 0.45 -20.72 0.39
N PRO A 21 0.55 -20.96 -0.94
CA PRO A 21 1.78 -20.71 -1.67
C PRO A 21 2.26 -19.27 -1.53
N VAL A 22 3.59 -19.09 -1.41
CA VAL A 22 4.18 -17.75 -1.45
C VAL A 22 3.94 -17.13 -2.81
N VAL A 23 3.29 -15.98 -2.83
CA VAL A 23 3.05 -15.18 -4.03
C VAL A 23 3.77 -13.85 -3.94
N THR A 24 4.27 -13.40 -5.08
CA THR A 24 5.03 -12.16 -5.23
C THR A 24 4.28 -11.18 -6.14
N VAL A 25 4.79 -9.96 -6.22
CA VAL A 25 4.27 -8.97 -7.20
C VAL A 25 4.38 -9.50 -8.64
N ARG A 26 5.41 -10.31 -8.94
CA ARG A 26 5.56 -10.97 -10.25
C ARG A 26 4.42 -11.94 -10.54
N ASP A 27 4.01 -12.73 -9.55
CA ASP A 27 2.94 -13.71 -9.71
C ASP A 27 1.57 -13.03 -9.91
N TRP A 28 1.32 -11.94 -9.19
CA TRP A 28 0.11 -11.13 -9.40
C TRP A 28 0.04 -10.57 -10.81
N VAL A 29 1.14 -9.97 -11.31
CA VAL A 29 1.20 -9.46 -12.69
C VAL A 29 1.06 -10.58 -13.72
N LYS A 30 1.65 -11.75 -13.48
CA LYS A 30 1.47 -12.94 -14.32
C LYS A 30 0.00 -13.40 -14.37
N SER A 31 -0.72 -13.36 -13.25
CA SER A 31 -2.14 -13.69 -13.23
C SER A 31 -2.99 -12.65 -13.98
N GLN A 32 -2.64 -11.36 -13.89
CA GLN A 32 -3.29 -10.31 -14.65
C GLN A 32 -3.03 -10.45 -16.17
N LEU A 33 -1.83 -10.90 -16.57
CA LEU A 33 -1.54 -11.22 -17.98
C LEU A 33 -2.45 -12.34 -18.49
N GLN A 34 -2.65 -13.38 -17.69
CA GLN A 34 -3.57 -14.47 -18.09
C GLN A 34 -5.00 -13.96 -18.29
N LEU A 35 -5.46 -13.03 -17.47
CA LEU A 35 -6.76 -12.37 -17.66
C LEU A 35 -6.78 -11.55 -18.95
N MET A 36 -5.74 -10.76 -19.21
CA MET A 36 -5.58 -9.96 -20.41
C MET A 36 -5.66 -10.83 -21.68
N ASP A 37 -4.98 -11.98 -21.66
CA ASP A 37 -4.98 -12.93 -22.79
C ASP A 37 -6.36 -13.57 -23.00
N ARG A 38 -7.06 -13.93 -21.93
CA ARG A 38 -8.44 -14.44 -21.99
C ARG A 38 -9.44 -13.42 -22.55
N LEU A 39 -9.19 -12.15 -22.31
CA LEU A 39 -9.98 -11.03 -22.85
C LEU A 39 -9.57 -10.66 -24.27
N ALA A 40 -8.58 -11.34 -24.88
CA ALA A 40 -8.01 -11.06 -26.19
C ALA A 40 -7.45 -9.62 -26.31
N ILE A 41 -7.03 -9.00 -25.21
CA ILE A 41 -6.43 -7.68 -25.20
C ILE A 41 -4.95 -7.84 -25.56
N LYS A 42 -4.53 -7.22 -26.66
CA LYS A 42 -3.15 -7.31 -27.16
C LYS A 42 -2.18 -6.44 -26.36
N LYS A 43 -2.58 -5.20 -26.06
CA LYS A 43 -1.77 -4.20 -25.37
C LYS A 43 -2.65 -3.30 -24.50
N TRP A 44 -2.27 -3.07 -23.26
CA TRP A 44 -2.91 -2.08 -22.40
C TRP A 44 -2.57 -0.68 -22.89
N ALA A 45 -3.57 0.17 -23.05
CA ALA A 45 -3.38 1.59 -23.29
C ALA A 45 -2.64 2.26 -22.13
N ALA A 46 -3.01 1.89 -20.90
CA ALA A 46 -2.29 2.30 -19.70
C ALA A 46 -2.48 1.27 -18.57
N VAL A 47 -1.45 1.08 -17.75
CA VAL A 47 -1.53 0.44 -16.44
C VAL A 47 -1.31 1.50 -15.36
N VAL A 48 -2.19 1.55 -14.36
CA VAL A 48 -2.22 2.60 -13.34
C VAL A 48 -2.23 1.96 -11.96
N GLY A 49 -1.37 2.41 -11.06
CA GLY A 49 -1.34 1.87 -9.70
C GLY A 49 -0.68 2.80 -8.70
N GLY A 50 -1.27 2.84 -7.49
CA GLY A 50 -0.72 3.55 -6.34
C GLY A 50 -0.09 2.59 -5.33
N SER A 51 0.97 3.04 -4.64
CA SER A 51 1.63 2.25 -3.58
C SER A 51 2.08 0.87 -4.09
N LEU A 52 1.59 -0.23 -3.52
CA LEU A 52 1.79 -1.60 -4.02
C LEU A 52 1.33 -1.76 -5.49
N GLY A 53 0.27 -1.05 -5.88
CA GLY A 53 -0.17 -1.01 -7.28
C GLY A 53 0.89 -0.42 -8.21
N GLY A 54 1.63 0.59 -7.77
CA GLY A 54 2.76 1.15 -8.52
C GLY A 54 3.92 0.15 -8.69
N MET A 55 4.15 -0.74 -7.72
CA MET A 55 5.10 -1.85 -7.87
C MET A 55 4.63 -2.86 -8.93
N GLN A 56 3.32 -3.14 -9.00
CA GLN A 56 2.75 -3.96 -10.07
C GLN A 56 2.88 -3.29 -11.44
N VAL A 57 2.67 -1.98 -11.52
CA VAL A 57 2.88 -1.20 -12.76
C VAL A 57 4.33 -1.32 -13.24
N GLN A 58 5.30 -1.13 -12.34
CA GLN A 58 6.72 -1.33 -12.67
C GLN A 58 6.98 -2.76 -13.16
N ARG A 59 6.43 -3.76 -12.49
CA ARG A 59 6.59 -5.17 -12.90
C ARG A 59 5.94 -5.44 -14.25
N TRP A 60 4.81 -4.83 -14.59
CA TRP A 60 4.21 -4.89 -15.93
C TRP A 60 5.15 -4.36 -16.99
N ALA A 61 5.68 -3.15 -16.81
CA ALA A 61 6.61 -2.52 -17.77
C ALA A 61 7.91 -3.31 -17.96
N ILE A 62 8.40 -3.96 -16.89
CA ILE A 62 9.62 -4.79 -16.93
C ILE A 62 9.37 -6.16 -17.57
N SER A 63 8.31 -6.85 -17.16
CA SER A 63 8.11 -8.25 -17.56
C SER A 63 7.42 -8.37 -18.92
N TYR A 64 6.65 -7.39 -19.32
CA TYR A 64 5.82 -7.42 -20.53
C TYR A 64 5.84 -6.04 -21.24
N PRO A 65 7.04 -5.54 -21.62
CA PRO A 65 7.21 -4.19 -22.15
C PRO A 65 6.37 -3.93 -23.43
N ASP A 66 6.19 -4.95 -24.27
CA ASP A 66 5.40 -4.82 -25.50
C ASP A 66 3.88 -4.85 -25.27
N ARG A 67 3.47 -5.20 -24.05
CA ARG A 67 2.06 -5.34 -23.68
C ARG A 67 1.49 -4.11 -22.94
N VAL A 68 2.30 -3.07 -22.72
CA VAL A 68 1.92 -1.83 -22.02
C VAL A 68 2.39 -0.63 -22.81
N ALA A 69 1.48 0.28 -23.16
CA ALA A 69 1.84 1.54 -23.83
C ALA A 69 2.24 2.62 -22.83
N ASN A 70 1.51 2.73 -21.71
CA ASN A 70 1.74 3.76 -20.71
C ASN A 70 1.70 3.15 -19.30
N ALA A 71 2.60 3.58 -18.42
CA ALA A 71 2.74 3.14 -17.04
C ALA A 71 2.61 4.33 -16.08
N VAL A 72 1.63 4.28 -15.18
CA VAL A 72 1.39 5.36 -14.22
C VAL A 72 1.63 4.85 -12.81
N CYS A 73 2.75 5.28 -12.21
CA CYS A 73 3.16 4.93 -10.85
C CYS A 73 2.87 6.09 -9.90
N ILE A 74 2.08 5.85 -8.87
CA ILE A 74 1.64 6.88 -7.93
C ILE A 74 2.05 6.48 -6.52
N ALA A 75 2.71 7.38 -5.77
CA ALA A 75 3.11 7.16 -4.38
C ALA A 75 3.79 5.77 -4.19
N SER A 76 4.77 5.46 -5.03
CA SER A 76 5.43 4.15 -5.08
C SER A 76 6.95 4.28 -5.21
N ALA A 77 7.66 3.19 -5.04
CA ALA A 77 9.11 3.13 -5.12
C ALA A 77 9.58 1.86 -5.83
N PRO A 78 10.83 1.82 -6.33
CA PRO A 78 11.38 0.63 -6.97
C PRO A 78 11.62 -0.53 -5.99
N LYS A 79 11.73 -0.23 -4.71
CA LYS A 79 11.80 -1.20 -3.58
C LYS A 79 11.48 -0.50 -2.27
N LEU A 80 11.16 -1.27 -1.24
CA LEU A 80 10.94 -0.72 0.09
C LEU A 80 12.26 -0.21 0.72
N SER A 81 12.14 0.85 1.51
CA SER A 81 13.20 1.30 2.40
C SER A 81 13.32 0.38 3.63
N ALA A 82 14.48 0.42 4.30
CA ALA A 82 14.64 -0.28 5.58
C ALA A 82 13.59 0.14 6.62
N GLN A 83 13.19 1.42 6.62
CA GLN A 83 12.14 1.94 7.50
C GLN A 83 10.78 1.30 7.21
N ASN A 84 10.40 1.15 5.94
CA ASN A 84 9.15 0.49 5.56
C ASN A 84 9.15 -1.01 5.94
N ILE A 85 10.29 -1.69 5.74
CA ILE A 85 10.46 -3.09 6.15
C ILE A 85 10.34 -3.20 7.68
N ALA A 86 10.91 -2.25 8.44
CA ALA A 86 10.78 -2.22 9.89
C ALA A 86 9.33 -2.06 10.35
N PHE A 87 8.55 -1.16 9.75
CA PHE A 87 7.11 -1.04 10.03
C PHE A 87 6.34 -2.33 9.71
N ASN A 88 6.64 -2.96 8.58
CA ASN A 88 6.03 -4.23 8.22
C ASN A 88 6.41 -5.32 9.23
N GLU A 89 7.64 -5.33 9.74
CA GLU A 89 8.08 -6.32 10.74
C GLU A 89 7.38 -6.12 12.08
N VAL A 90 7.23 -4.89 12.58
CA VAL A 90 6.45 -4.61 13.79
C VAL A 90 5.01 -5.10 13.63
N ALA A 91 4.39 -4.83 12.48
CA ALA A 91 3.04 -5.29 12.18
C ALA A 91 2.93 -6.82 12.11
N ARG A 92 3.89 -7.50 11.48
CA ARG A 92 3.93 -8.98 11.45
C ARG A 92 4.16 -9.57 12.82
N TYR A 93 5.11 -9.01 13.56
CA TYR A 93 5.41 -9.47 14.90
C TYR A 93 4.18 -9.36 15.82
N SER A 94 3.41 -8.28 15.74
CA SER A 94 2.18 -8.15 16.52
C SER A 94 1.16 -9.26 16.21
N ILE A 95 1.04 -9.67 14.96
CA ILE A 95 0.15 -10.76 14.54
C ILE A 95 0.68 -12.11 15.03
N THR A 96 1.97 -12.37 14.81
CA THR A 96 2.57 -13.68 15.11
C THR A 96 2.76 -13.93 16.62
N SER A 97 2.83 -12.87 17.43
CA SER A 97 2.87 -12.94 18.89
C SER A 97 1.48 -13.00 19.56
N ASP A 98 0.39 -12.82 18.81
CA ASP A 98 -0.96 -12.99 19.34
C ASP A 98 -1.19 -14.46 19.76
N PRO A 99 -1.61 -14.74 21.01
CA PRO A 99 -1.86 -16.11 21.47
C PRO A 99 -2.82 -16.92 20.61
N ASN A 100 -3.73 -16.25 19.90
CA ASN A 100 -4.71 -16.89 19.03
C ASN A 100 -4.20 -17.11 17.59
N PHE A 101 -2.93 -16.79 17.28
CA PHE A 101 -2.37 -16.96 15.94
C PHE A 101 -2.06 -18.43 15.58
N HIS A 102 -1.62 -19.23 16.57
CA HIS A 102 -1.33 -20.66 16.40
C HIS A 102 -0.45 -20.97 15.17
N ALA A 103 0.65 -20.24 14.99
CA ALA A 103 1.54 -20.37 13.84
C ALA A 103 0.81 -20.28 12.48
N GLY A 104 -0.25 -19.48 12.39
CA GLY A 104 -1.08 -19.28 11.20
C GLY A 104 -2.24 -20.28 11.06
N ARG A 105 -2.37 -21.26 11.95
CA ARG A 105 -3.41 -22.30 11.92
C ARG A 105 -4.65 -21.96 12.74
N TYR A 106 -4.88 -20.69 13.05
CA TYR A 106 -5.98 -20.22 13.89
C TYR A 106 -7.38 -20.70 13.40
N LEU A 107 -7.56 -20.92 12.09
CA LEU A 107 -8.80 -21.49 11.57
C LEU A 107 -9.05 -22.94 12.03
N GLU A 108 -8.00 -23.73 12.19
CA GLU A 108 -8.07 -25.10 12.70
C GLU A 108 -8.40 -25.14 14.22
N HIS A 109 -8.02 -24.10 14.94
CA HIS A 109 -8.28 -23.91 16.35
C HIS A 109 -9.59 -23.15 16.64
N ASN A 110 -10.31 -22.74 15.60
CA ASN A 110 -11.50 -21.90 15.71
C ASN A 110 -11.23 -20.63 16.55
N THR A 111 -10.04 -20.04 16.37
CA THR A 111 -9.59 -18.79 16.99
C THR A 111 -9.25 -17.75 15.94
N TYR A 112 -8.88 -16.54 16.36
CA TYR A 112 -8.50 -15.48 15.44
C TYR A 112 -7.56 -14.48 16.13
N PRO A 113 -6.39 -14.13 15.54
CA PRO A 113 -5.42 -13.21 16.13
C PRO A 113 -5.87 -11.74 15.99
N LYS A 114 -7.02 -11.43 16.57
CA LYS A 114 -7.71 -10.15 16.45
C LYS A 114 -6.84 -9.00 16.97
N GLN A 115 -6.24 -9.17 18.14
CA GLN A 115 -5.47 -8.10 18.79
C GLN A 115 -4.20 -7.78 18.01
N GLY A 116 -3.48 -8.81 17.55
CA GLY A 116 -2.30 -8.64 16.70
C GLY A 116 -2.62 -7.93 15.40
N LEU A 117 -3.71 -8.31 14.74
CA LEU A 117 -4.14 -7.69 13.49
C LEU A 117 -4.65 -6.24 13.68
N MET A 118 -5.32 -5.95 14.82
CA MET A 118 -5.69 -4.59 15.21
C MET A 118 -4.44 -3.71 15.34
N LEU A 119 -3.43 -4.16 16.09
CA LEU A 119 -2.19 -3.42 16.30
C LEU A 119 -1.43 -3.20 14.96
N ALA A 120 -1.36 -4.22 14.12
CA ALA A 120 -0.80 -4.10 12.77
C ALA A 120 -1.49 -2.98 11.95
N ARG A 121 -2.81 -2.88 12.05
CA ARG A 121 -3.58 -1.82 11.38
C ARG A 121 -3.35 -0.44 11.99
N MET A 122 -3.23 -0.34 13.31
CA MET A 122 -2.91 0.92 14.00
C MET A 122 -1.55 1.46 13.52
N VAL A 123 -0.52 0.62 13.46
CA VAL A 123 0.79 0.99 12.88
C VAL A 123 0.62 1.47 11.44
N GLY A 124 -0.18 0.78 10.62
CA GLY A 124 -0.49 1.21 9.27
C GLY A 124 -1.08 2.62 9.22
N HIS A 125 -2.09 2.92 10.05
CA HIS A 125 -2.72 4.24 10.08
C HIS A 125 -1.76 5.36 10.51
N ILE A 126 -0.88 5.12 11.47
CA ILE A 126 0.15 6.08 11.86
C ILE A 126 1.09 6.36 10.68
N THR A 127 1.43 5.35 9.90
CA THR A 127 2.38 5.51 8.78
C THR A 127 1.75 6.06 7.50
N TYR A 128 0.42 6.03 7.37
CA TYR A 128 -0.27 6.54 6.18
C TYR A 128 -0.61 8.03 6.27
N LEU A 129 -0.76 8.57 7.47
CA LEU A 129 -1.07 9.98 7.68
C LEU A 129 0.21 10.78 7.92
N SER A 130 0.23 12.03 7.49
CA SER A 130 1.28 12.99 7.86
C SER A 130 1.07 13.52 9.28
N ASP A 131 2.11 14.11 9.89
CA ASP A 131 1.99 14.84 11.16
C ASP A 131 0.98 16.00 11.04
N SER A 132 1.00 16.74 9.93
CA SER A 132 0.05 17.81 9.68
C SER A 132 -1.40 17.32 9.60
N ALA A 133 -1.66 16.19 8.93
CA ALA A 133 -3.00 15.58 8.87
C ALA A 133 -3.46 15.09 10.25
N MET A 134 -2.57 14.44 11.01
CA MET A 134 -2.85 14.01 12.38
C MET A 134 -3.15 15.20 13.29
N ARG A 135 -2.35 16.27 13.19
CA ARG A 135 -2.57 17.51 13.95
C ARG A 135 -3.86 18.21 13.56
N ALA A 136 -4.17 18.32 12.28
CA ALA A 136 -5.43 18.91 11.82
C ALA A 136 -6.65 18.13 12.30
N LYS A 137 -6.54 16.81 12.37
CA LYS A 137 -7.64 15.93 12.75
C LYS A 137 -7.82 15.81 14.28
N PHE A 138 -6.73 15.80 15.05
CA PHE A 138 -6.74 15.48 16.49
C PHE A 138 -6.01 16.52 17.35
N GLY A 139 -5.37 17.52 16.76
CA GLY A 139 -4.44 18.42 17.45
C GLY A 139 -5.05 19.73 17.93
N ASN A 140 -6.35 19.96 17.76
CA ASN A 140 -7.01 21.12 18.33
C ASN A 140 -7.02 20.99 19.86
N ALA A 141 -6.49 22.01 20.52
CA ALA A 141 -6.22 22.08 21.94
C ALA A 141 -7.41 21.53 22.75
N GLY A 142 -7.21 20.39 23.40
CA GLY A 142 -8.19 19.81 24.29
C GLY A 142 -9.15 18.83 23.64
N SER A 143 -8.81 18.17 22.56
CA SER A 143 -9.59 17.03 22.06
C SER A 143 -9.48 15.82 23.03
N GLN A 144 -9.75 16.10 24.29
CA GLN A 144 -10.22 15.14 25.25
C GLN A 144 -11.65 14.83 24.87
N LEU A 145 -12.01 13.55 24.86
CA LEU A 145 -13.39 13.11 24.64
C LEU A 145 -14.35 13.92 25.50
N GLU A 146 -14.95 14.98 24.91
CA GLU A 146 -16.03 15.69 25.56
C GLU A 146 -17.17 14.70 25.80
N ASN A 147 -17.41 14.39 27.07
CA ASN A 147 -18.64 13.76 27.56
C ASN A 147 -19.19 12.58 26.77
N THR A 148 -18.43 11.53 26.57
CA THR A 148 -19.04 10.22 26.44
C THR A 148 -19.26 9.64 27.84
N THR A 149 -20.45 9.13 28.10
CA THR A 149 -21.00 8.56 29.35
C THR A 149 -20.23 7.37 29.91
N ARG A 150 -18.94 7.27 29.66
CA ARG A 150 -18.00 6.28 30.22
C ARG A 150 -16.91 7.00 31.00
N GLY A 151 -17.32 7.36 32.21
CA GLY A 151 -16.45 7.56 33.37
C GLY A 151 -15.31 8.55 33.21
N ASN A 152 -15.47 9.74 33.77
CA ASN A 152 -14.49 10.59 34.43
C ASN A 152 -13.11 9.96 34.66
N LEU A 153 -12.23 9.94 33.65
CA LEU A 153 -10.84 9.50 33.81
C LEU A 153 -9.97 10.20 32.75
N GLY A 154 -10.12 11.45 32.65
CA GLY A 154 -9.20 12.38 32.02
C GLY A 154 -8.90 13.44 33.06
N ARG A 155 -8.34 14.50 32.67
CA ARG A 155 -8.04 15.66 33.48
C ARG A 155 -9.32 16.12 34.18
N ASP A 156 -9.45 15.97 35.49
CA ASP A 156 -10.40 16.75 36.23
C ASP A 156 -9.93 18.22 36.22
N LEU A 157 -10.47 18.95 35.24
CA LEU A 157 -10.16 20.36 35.03
C LEU A 157 -10.49 21.25 36.24
N ARG A 158 -11.30 20.71 37.20
CA ARG A 158 -11.66 21.40 38.43
C ARG A 158 -10.67 21.16 39.54
N SER A 159 -10.02 20.01 39.58
CA SER A 159 -9.08 19.64 40.65
C SER A 159 -7.60 19.83 40.28
N GLY A 160 -7.29 20.01 38.98
CA GLY A 160 -5.91 20.05 38.49
C GLY A 160 -5.15 18.74 38.65
N THR A 161 -5.82 17.67 39.04
CA THR A 161 -5.21 16.37 39.29
C THR A 161 -5.25 15.53 38.03
N LEU A 162 -4.10 15.00 37.62
CA LEU A 162 -4.01 13.99 36.56
C LEU A 162 -4.38 12.62 37.16
N SER A 163 -5.37 11.96 36.60
CA SER A 163 -5.63 10.57 36.91
C SER A 163 -5.03 9.70 35.81
N PHE A 164 -4.09 8.81 36.17
CA PHE A 164 -3.54 7.85 35.21
C PHE A 164 -4.43 6.60 35.21
N GLY A 165 -5.29 6.49 34.17
CA GLY A 165 -6.04 5.28 33.87
C GLY A 165 -5.45 4.54 32.68
N LEU A 166 -5.85 3.28 32.50
CA LEU A 166 -5.56 2.49 31.27
C LEU A 166 -6.66 2.69 30.21
N ASN A 167 -7.51 3.68 30.39
CA ASN A 167 -8.60 3.98 29.47
C ASN A 167 -8.14 4.89 28.32
N VAL A 168 -8.98 4.97 27.29
CA VAL A 168 -8.76 5.87 26.14
C VAL A 168 -9.09 7.31 26.56
N ASP A 169 -8.08 8.17 26.56
CA ASP A 169 -8.19 9.57 26.98
C ASP A 169 -8.20 10.56 25.82
N PHE A 170 -7.65 10.18 24.67
CA PHE A 170 -7.50 11.05 23.50
C PHE A 170 -8.30 10.54 22.29
N GLU A 171 -8.81 11.45 21.48
CA GLU A 171 -9.55 11.10 20.26
C GLU A 171 -8.72 10.26 19.28
N VAL A 172 -7.42 10.50 19.18
CA VAL A 172 -6.53 9.72 18.34
C VAL A 172 -6.44 8.25 18.78
N GLU A 173 -6.50 7.98 20.08
CA GLU A 173 -6.53 6.60 20.60
C GLU A 173 -7.83 5.91 20.20
N SER A 174 -8.98 6.57 20.41
CA SER A 174 -10.29 6.07 19.94
C SER A 174 -10.31 5.79 18.45
N TYR A 175 -9.73 6.70 17.66
CA TYR A 175 -9.63 6.54 16.23
C TYR A 175 -8.81 5.30 15.83
N LEU A 176 -7.64 5.12 16.44
CA LEU A 176 -6.76 3.97 16.15
C LEU A 176 -7.45 2.65 16.55
N HIS A 177 -8.08 2.60 17.72
CA HIS A 177 -8.86 1.44 18.16
C HIS A 177 -10.00 1.11 17.20
N TYR A 178 -10.78 2.10 16.78
CA TYR A 178 -11.85 1.93 15.82
C TYR A 178 -11.35 1.38 14.48
N GLN A 179 -10.27 1.95 13.94
CA GLN A 179 -9.68 1.51 12.67
C GLN A 179 -9.11 0.09 12.76
N GLY A 180 -8.45 -0.23 13.88
CA GLY A 180 -7.94 -1.57 14.15
C GLY A 180 -9.06 -2.60 14.22
N GLU A 181 -10.11 -2.32 14.98
CA GLU A 181 -11.24 -3.23 15.13
C GLU A 181 -12.00 -3.47 13.83
N ARG A 182 -12.31 -2.41 13.09
CA ARG A 182 -12.97 -2.50 11.79
C ARG A 182 -12.15 -3.34 10.81
N PHE A 183 -10.84 -3.16 10.79
CA PHE A 183 -9.96 -3.90 9.90
C PHE A 183 -9.87 -5.38 10.29
N SER A 184 -9.62 -5.67 11.57
CA SER A 184 -9.47 -7.04 12.07
C SER A 184 -10.73 -7.89 11.89
N SER A 185 -11.90 -7.27 11.80
CA SER A 185 -13.16 -7.98 11.55
C SER A 185 -13.38 -8.36 10.08
N ASN A 186 -12.59 -7.82 9.13
CA ASN A 186 -12.81 -7.97 7.70
C ASN A 186 -11.58 -8.42 6.92
N PHE A 187 -10.43 -8.58 7.55
CA PHE A 187 -9.19 -8.91 6.86
C PHE A 187 -8.51 -10.14 7.48
N ASP A 188 -7.93 -10.98 6.65
CA ASP A 188 -7.28 -12.21 7.09
C ASP A 188 -5.81 -12.00 7.51
N ALA A 189 -5.42 -12.58 8.64
CA ALA A 189 -4.07 -12.40 9.20
C ALA A 189 -2.97 -13.03 8.34
N ASN A 190 -3.17 -14.24 7.83
CA ASN A 190 -2.18 -14.88 6.94
C ASN A 190 -2.04 -14.11 5.63
N SER A 191 -3.14 -13.56 5.09
CA SER A 191 -3.12 -12.68 3.91
C SER A 191 -2.32 -11.40 4.19
N TYR A 192 -2.45 -10.81 5.37
CA TYR A 192 -1.65 -9.64 5.77
C TYR A 192 -0.16 -9.95 5.78
N LEU A 193 0.22 -11.07 6.40
CA LEU A 193 1.63 -11.52 6.44
C LEU A 193 2.18 -11.73 5.03
N LEU A 194 1.42 -12.41 4.18
CA LEU A 194 1.79 -12.68 2.79
C LEU A 194 2.00 -11.38 1.98
N MET A 195 1.05 -10.44 2.06
CA MET A 195 1.12 -9.17 1.34
C MET A 195 2.30 -8.30 1.79
N THR A 196 2.57 -8.23 3.09
CA THR A 196 3.72 -7.46 3.61
C THR A 196 5.04 -8.09 3.20
N LYS A 197 5.14 -9.43 3.15
CA LYS A 197 6.33 -10.12 2.62
C LYS A 197 6.50 -9.89 1.12
N ALA A 198 5.43 -9.93 0.34
CA ALA A 198 5.50 -9.64 -1.09
C ALA A 198 6.01 -8.21 -1.38
N LEU A 199 5.64 -7.23 -0.52
CA LEU A 199 6.18 -5.88 -0.56
C LEU A 199 7.67 -5.83 -0.21
N ASP A 200 8.09 -6.49 0.89
CA ASP A 200 9.48 -6.49 1.36
C ASP A 200 10.44 -7.08 0.32
N TYR A 201 10.01 -8.12 -0.37
CA TYR A 201 10.83 -8.81 -1.38
C TYR A 201 10.76 -8.17 -2.77
N PHE A 202 9.99 -7.11 -2.96
CA PHE A 202 9.96 -6.42 -4.24
C PHE A 202 11.25 -5.62 -4.46
N ASP A 203 12.14 -6.17 -5.25
CA ASP A 203 13.32 -5.50 -5.81
C ASP A 203 13.56 -6.04 -7.22
N PRO A 204 13.08 -5.35 -8.27
CA PRO A 204 13.27 -5.83 -9.62
C PRO A 204 14.71 -5.76 -10.12
N SER A 205 15.61 -5.06 -9.44
CA SER A 205 17.00 -4.96 -9.86
C SER A 205 17.79 -6.27 -9.71
N VAL A 206 17.35 -7.15 -8.80
CA VAL A 206 18.03 -8.41 -8.48
C VAL A 206 18.20 -9.31 -9.71
N ASP A 207 17.17 -9.38 -10.56
CA ASP A 207 17.19 -10.17 -11.79
C ASP A 207 18.15 -9.59 -12.87
N TYR A 208 18.65 -8.35 -12.67
CA TYR A 208 19.46 -7.59 -13.63
C TYR A 208 20.82 -7.18 -13.07
N GLY A 209 21.38 -7.97 -12.15
CA GLY A 209 22.69 -7.72 -11.55
C GLY A 209 22.74 -6.48 -10.66
N ASN A 210 21.65 -6.18 -9.98
CA ASN A 210 21.41 -4.99 -9.13
C ASN A 210 21.45 -3.65 -9.90
N ASP A 211 21.27 -3.69 -11.22
CA ASP A 211 21.12 -2.49 -12.06
C ASP A 211 19.66 -2.34 -12.51
N LEU A 212 18.92 -1.52 -11.81
CA LEU A 212 17.49 -1.29 -12.07
C LEU A 212 17.26 -0.70 -13.48
N SER A 213 18.21 0.08 -14.02
CA SER A 213 18.05 0.66 -15.36
C SER A 213 18.00 -0.39 -16.45
N LYS A 214 18.73 -1.51 -16.27
CA LYS A 214 18.66 -2.65 -17.20
C LYS A 214 17.31 -3.35 -17.17
N ALA A 215 16.62 -3.32 -16.03
CA ALA A 215 15.29 -3.89 -15.92
C ALA A 215 14.26 -3.16 -16.82
N PHE A 216 14.43 -1.85 -17.00
CA PHE A 216 13.57 -1.02 -17.82
C PHE A 216 14.06 -0.79 -19.27
N ALA A 217 15.10 -1.48 -19.70
CA ALA A 217 15.69 -1.27 -21.03
C ALA A 217 14.77 -1.72 -22.20
N GLY A 218 13.78 -2.56 -21.95
CA GLY A 218 12.88 -3.10 -22.99
C GLY A 218 11.66 -2.22 -23.28
N GLY A 219 11.18 -2.25 -24.55
CA GLY A 219 9.94 -1.63 -25.01
C GLY A 219 9.94 -0.10 -25.06
N ASP A 220 8.78 0.46 -25.42
CA ASP A 220 8.56 1.90 -25.65
C ASP A 220 7.54 2.49 -24.67
N CYS A 221 7.36 1.85 -23.53
CA CYS A 221 6.41 2.28 -22.52
C CYS A 221 6.77 3.69 -22.00
N LYS A 222 5.80 4.61 -22.00
CA LYS A 222 5.91 5.96 -21.42
C LYS A 222 5.49 5.93 -19.98
N PHE A 223 6.11 6.76 -19.16
CA PHE A 223 5.88 6.76 -17.72
C PHE A 223 5.33 8.09 -17.20
N LEU A 224 4.33 8.01 -16.32
CA LEU A 224 3.95 9.09 -15.42
C LEU A 224 4.23 8.63 -13.99
N LEU A 225 5.08 9.40 -13.28
CA LEU A 225 5.31 9.20 -11.87
C LEU A 225 4.71 10.36 -11.08
N VAL A 226 3.98 10.03 -10.01
CA VAL A 226 3.39 11.02 -9.11
C VAL A 226 3.79 10.71 -7.67
N SER A 227 4.31 11.72 -6.97
CA SER A 227 4.60 11.68 -5.53
C SER A 227 3.90 12.81 -4.79
N PHE A 228 3.84 12.71 -3.47
CA PHE A 228 3.19 13.69 -2.60
C PHE A 228 4.15 14.18 -1.53
N SER A 229 4.19 15.48 -1.28
CA SER A 229 5.22 16.14 -0.46
C SER A 229 5.31 15.62 0.98
N THR A 230 4.20 15.21 1.57
CA THR A 230 4.16 14.72 2.96
C THR A 230 4.07 13.19 3.08
N ASP A 231 4.19 12.47 1.97
CA ASP A 231 4.27 11.01 1.99
C ASP A 231 5.63 10.56 2.53
N TRP A 232 5.68 10.23 3.80
CA TRP A 232 6.90 9.76 4.43
C TRP A 232 7.10 8.24 4.38
N ARG A 233 6.08 7.50 3.88
CA ARG A 233 6.19 6.09 3.58
C ARG A 233 6.86 5.86 2.21
N PHE A 234 6.45 6.60 1.20
CA PHE A 234 7.06 6.65 -0.13
C PHE A 234 7.41 8.10 -0.49
N PRO A 235 8.43 8.67 0.18
CA PRO A 235 8.74 10.08 0.03
C PRO A 235 9.17 10.41 -1.40
N PRO A 236 9.05 11.68 -1.85
CA PRO A 236 9.36 12.11 -3.22
C PRO A 236 10.74 11.68 -3.72
N GLU A 237 11.74 11.56 -2.84
CA GLU A 237 13.08 11.08 -3.17
C GLU A 237 13.05 9.69 -3.80
N ARG A 238 12.17 8.82 -3.33
CA ARG A 238 12.04 7.45 -3.87
C ARG A 238 11.45 7.44 -5.27
N SER A 239 10.54 8.37 -5.56
CA SER A 239 10.01 8.57 -6.91
C SER A 239 11.06 9.18 -7.84
N ARG A 240 11.87 10.14 -7.36
CA ARG A 240 12.98 10.73 -8.13
C ARG A 240 14.05 9.67 -8.49
N GLU A 241 14.38 8.75 -7.59
CA GLU A 241 15.27 7.61 -7.87
C GLU A 241 14.74 6.77 -9.04
N LEU A 242 13.43 6.53 -9.08
CA LEU A 242 12.81 5.81 -10.20
C LEU A 242 12.83 6.63 -11.49
N VAL A 243 12.60 7.96 -11.43
CA VAL A 243 12.74 8.87 -12.58
C VAL A 243 14.14 8.79 -13.18
N GLU A 244 15.18 8.96 -12.35
CA GLU A 244 16.59 8.90 -12.80
C GLU A 244 16.90 7.55 -13.45
N THR A 245 16.40 6.48 -12.85
CA THR A 245 16.56 5.12 -13.38
C THR A 245 15.93 4.96 -14.76
N LEU A 246 14.70 5.44 -14.93
CA LEU A 246 13.99 5.37 -16.20
C LEU A 246 14.65 6.24 -17.30
N LEU A 247 15.12 7.44 -16.95
CA LEU A 247 15.88 8.30 -17.86
C LEU A 247 17.19 7.63 -18.27
N LYS A 248 17.92 7.00 -17.33
CA LYS A 248 19.13 6.21 -17.64
C LYS A 248 18.83 5.03 -18.56
N ALA A 249 17.64 4.43 -18.46
CA ALA A 249 17.17 3.38 -19.34
C ALA A 249 16.66 3.89 -20.69
N GLY A 250 16.69 5.21 -20.94
CA GLY A 250 16.22 5.84 -22.18
C GLY A 250 14.69 5.88 -22.30
N ARG A 251 13.96 5.86 -21.18
CA ARG A 251 12.49 5.90 -21.17
C ARG A 251 11.97 7.33 -21.18
N GLU A 252 10.81 7.54 -21.79
CA GLU A 252 10.07 8.80 -21.74
C GLU A 252 9.35 8.88 -20.38
N VAL A 253 9.64 9.93 -19.60
CA VAL A 253 9.16 10.08 -18.23
C VAL A 253 8.57 11.46 -17.99
N THR A 254 7.35 11.49 -17.48
CA THR A 254 6.73 12.67 -16.88
C THR A 254 6.73 12.48 -15.38
N TYR A 255 7.18 13.47 -14.62
CA TYR A 255 7.18 13.45 -13.16
C TYR A 255 6.42 14.62 -12.57
N LEU A 256 5.60 14.36 -11.58
CA LEU A 256 4.86 15.37 -10.82
C LEU A 256 5.00 15.12 -9.33
N GLU A 257 5.53 16.10 -8.60
CA GLU A 257 5.42 16.18 -7.16
C GLU A 257 4.23 17.08 -6.80
N VAL A 258 3.32 16.55 -6.00
CA VAL A 258 2.08 17.23 -5.58
C VAL A 258 2.23 17.65 -4.13
N GLU A 259 2.06 18.92 -3.85
CA GLU A 259 1.92 19.39 -2.47
C GLU A 259 0.61 18.88 -1.89
N ALA A 260 0.71 18.15 -0.77
CA ALA A 260 -0.43 17.54 -0.09
C ALA A 260 -0.10 17.32 1.40
N ASP A 261 -1.09 17.48 2.26
CA ASP A 261 -0.94 17.33 3.71
C ASP A 261 -1.38 15.96 4.24
N GLN A 262 -1.94 15.10 3.38
CA GLN A 262 -2.59 13.85 3.79
C GLN A 262 -1.64 12.66 3.95
N GLY A 263 -0.32 12.88 3.76
CA GLY A 263 0.66 11.80 3.81
C GLY A 263 0.52 10.82 2.65
N HIS A 264 0.71 9.53 2.92
CA HIS A 264 0.59 8.50 1.89
C HIS A 264 -0.84 8.40 1.33
N ASP A 265 -1.86 8.62 2.14
CA ASP A 265 -3.27 8.56 1.68
C ASP A 265 -3.65 9.67 0.68
N ALA A 266 -2.77 10.65 0.43
CA ALA A 266 -2.99 11.73 -0.53
C ALA A 266 -3.34 11.21 -1.94
N PHE A 267 -2.80 10.06 -2.37
CA PHE A 267 -3.11 9.49 -3.68
C PHE A 267 -4.55 8.99 -3.82
N LEU A 268 -5.27 8.82 -2.72
CA LEU A 268 -6.69 8.46 -2.68
C LEU A 268 -7.61 9.70 -2.67
N MET A 269 -7.03 10.91 -2.56
CA MET A 269 -7.79 12.14 -2.43
C MET A 269 -7.95 12.86 -3.78
N PRO A 270 -9.06 13.55 -4.02
CA PRO A 270 -9.33 14.25 -5.26
C PRO A 270 -8.58 15.60 -5.34
N ILE A 271 -7.24 15.58 -5.27
CA ILE A 271 -6.40 16.77 -5.33
C ILE A 271 -6.39 17.29 -6.78
N PRO A 272 -6.84 18.55 -7.05
CA PRO A 272 -7.05 19.02 -8.43
C PRO A 272 -5.79 18.95 -9.31
N ARG A 273 -4.61 19.33 -8.79
CA ARG A 273 -3.35 19.28 -9.54
C ARG A 273 -3.00 17.86 -9.95
N TYR A 274 -3.17 16.89 -9.06
CA TYR A 274 -2.96 15.47 -9.32
C TYR A 274 -3.94 14.94 -10.37
N ILE A 275 -5.24 15.17 -10.20
CA ILE A 275 -6.28 14.69 -11.11
C ILE A 275 -6.12 15.29 -12.51
N ASN A 276 -5.79 16.58 -12.61
CA ASN A 276 -5.60 17.24 -13.90
C ASN A 276 -4.37 16.71 -14.65
N ALA A 277 -3.26 16.44 -13.94
CA ALA A 277 -2.08 15.83 -14.54
C ALA A 277 -2.36 14.41 -15.05
N MET A 278 -3.06 13.59 -14.26
CA MET A 278 -3.51 12.26 -14.66
C MET A 278 -4.37 12.32 -15.92
N ARG A 279 -5.36 13.22 -15.93
CA ARG A 279 -6.24 13.41 -17.10
C ARG A 279 -5.45 13.81 -18.33
N GLY A 280 -4.59 14.85 -18.22
CA GLY A 280 -3.79 15.33 -19.34
C GLY A 280 -2.88 14.25 -19.93
N PHE A 281 -2.24 13.45 -19.06
CA PHE A 281 -1.40 12.34 -19.52
C PHE A 281 -2.22 11.26 -20.25
N LEU A 282 -3.35 10.85 -19.69
CA LEU A 282 -4.19 9.81 -20.28
C LEU A 282 -4.89 10.29 -21.56
N ASP A 283 -5.31 11.56 -21.64
CA ASP A 283 -5.88 12.16 -22.86
C ASP A 283 -4.86 12.20 -24.02
N ASN A 284 -3.59 12.50 -23.71
CA ASN A 284 -2.52 12.45 -24.69
C ASN A 284 -2.22 11.01 -25.13
N ALA A 285 -2.13 10.08 -24.18
CA ALA A 285 -1.96 8.66 -24.48
C ALA A 285 -3.07 8.12 -25.38
N TYR A 286 -4.32 8.51 -25.13
CA TYR A 286 -5.46 8.14 -25.96
C TYR A 286 -5.33 8.69 -27.41
N LYS A 287 -4.98 9.97 -27.55
CA LYS A 287 -4.83 10.60 -28.87
C LYS A 287 -3.75 9.90 -29.70
N GLU A 288 -2.61 9.60 -29.11
CA GLU A 288 -1.52 8.89 -29.79
C GLU A 288 -1.97 7.51 -30.28
N LEU A 289 -2.60 6.71 -29.41
CA LEU A 289 -3.08 5.37 -29.76
C LEU A 289 -4.15 5.35 -30.85
N VAL A 290 -4.99 6.41 -30.93
CA VAL A 290 -6.01 6.53 -31.97
C VAL A 290 -5.39 6.99 -33.30
N CYS A 291 -4.40 7.89 -33.25
CA CYS A 291 -3.68 8.32 -34.46
C CYS A 291 -2.83 7.21 -35.09
N ASP A 292 -2.23 6.34 -34.26
CA ASP A 292 -1.42 5.21 -34.77
C ASP A 292 -2.29 4.07 -35.31
N ALA A 293 -3.60 4.07 -35.02
CA ALA A 293 -4.55 3.06 -35.52
C ALA A 293 -5.27 3.49 -36.80
N SER A 294 -5.12 4.74 -37.23
CA SER A 294 -5.70 5.31 -38.46
C SER A 294 -4.70 5.33 -39.63
#